data_5b1089b2d4e0b9f5e28d012956bc8ec8
#
_entry.id   5b1089b2d4e0b9f5e28d012956bc8ec8
#
_cell.length_a   1.000
_cell.length_b   1.000
_cell.length_c   1.000
_cell.angle_alpha   90.00
_cell.angle_beta   90.00
_cell.angle_gamma   90.00
#
_symmetry.space_group_name_H-M   'P 1'
#
loop_
_entity.id
_entity.type
_entity.pdbx_description
1 polymer ?
#
loop_
_entity_poly.entity_id
_entity_poly.type
_entity_poly.pdbx_seq_one_letter_code
_entity_poly.pdbx_strand_id
1 'polypeptide(L)'
;MSKLPSLIAAVLLCSALPARSQELPEGKGKEMVQAQCTSCHAFRPGGGYTPTGWNTVMRMMTNHGAPIPPDQSATITEYLIKNFPEKAKPAGAVIDGPLKIAMKIWPVATPGSRPHDPLAARDGSLWYTGQMANVLGRVDPKSGKIREYPLKTVHSGPHGLAEDANGNIWYTGNTGALIGKLDPKTGAVTEYKMPDPEAKDPHTLIFDRSGMLWFTVQNANRIGRLDPKSGEIKLLTPPTPKSRPYGMAFNSKGALFVVQFGANSVAAVDPATLAIREYKLPDPGARPRRIAITSDDIVWYTDYARGYLGRLDPASGKVVEWQSPSGPKSEPYGISAISDILWYSESGTTPNTVVRFDPKTAKFQSWTIPGGGNIVRNTSVTTDGNFVLANSLVNTVTLVSIPR
;
A
#
# COMPACT_ATOMS: atom_id res chain seq x y z
N MET A 1 -22.43 3.81 68.39
CA MET A 1 -21.21 4.51 67.98
C MET A 1 -20.41 3.53 67.16
N SER A 2 -20.61 3.48 65.79
CA SER A 2 -19.89 2.60 64.89
C SER A 2 -19.05 3.48 63.97
N LYS A 3 -17.74 3.25 63.98
CA LYS A 3 -16.76 3.96 63.16
C LYS A 3 -16.72 3.29 61.75
N LEU A 4 -17.04 4.04 60.69
CA LEU A 4 -16.75 3.66 59.30
C LEU A 4 -15.25 3.90 59.01
N PRO A 5 -14.59 3.01 58.31
CA PRO A 5 -13.25 3.27 57.77
C PRO A 5 -13.33 4.00 56.45
N SER A 6 -12.56 5.08 56.33
CA SER A 6 -12.37 5.83 55.07
C SER A 6 -11.54 5.01 54.04
N LEU A 7 -12.13 4.68 52.94
CA LEU A 7 -11.39 4.17 51.76
C LEU A 7 -10.70 5.36 51.07
N ILE A 8 -9.37 5.36 51.11
CA ILE A 8 -8.54 6.24 50.26
C ILE A 8 -8.41 5.57 48.86
N ALA A 9 -9.09 6.15 47.90
CA ALA A 9 -8.94 5.73 46.49
C ALA A 9 -7.62 6.30 45.95
N ALA A 10 -6.63 5.43 45.74
CA ALA A 10 -5.41 5.78 45.04
C ALA A 10 -5.70 5.91 43.53
N VAL A 11 -5.74 7.14 43.05
CA VAL A 11 -5.79 7.45 41.65
C VAL A 11 -4.40 7.19 41.02
N LEU A 12 -4.24 6.04 40.36
CA LEU A 12 -3.07 5.79 39.53
C LEU A 12 -3.16 6.71 38.29
N LEU A 13 -2.45 7.83 38.33
CA LEU A 13 -2.13 8.59 37.12
C LEU A 13 -1.20 7.75 36.22
N CYS A 14 -1.77 7.08 35.23
CA CYS A 14 -1.02 6.48 34.13
C CYS A 14 -0.49 7.64 33.26
N SER A 15 0.69 8.19 33.64
CA SER A 15 1.41 9.13 32.78
C SER A 15 1.85 8.37 31.53
N ALA A 16 1.17 8.61 30.40
CA ALA A 16 1.64 8.20 29.09
C ALA A 16 3.01 8.87 28.85
N LEU A 17 4.08 8.09 28.99
CA LEU A 17 5.42 8.54 28.63
C LEU A 17 5.39 8.91 27.14
N PRO A 18 5.82 10.12 26.75
CA PRO A 18 5.98 10.45 25.35
C PRO A 18 6.95 9.45 24.73
N ALA A 19 6.60 8.91 23.56
CA ALA A 19 7.48 8.03 22.81
C ALA A 19 8.82 8.74 22.64
N ARG A 20 9.87 8.28 23.36
CA ARG A 20 11.22 8.84 23.24
C ARG A 20 11.61 8.81 21.77
N SER A 21 11.89 9.98 21.20
CA SER A 21 12.61 10.07 19.93
C SER A 21 13.90 9.27 20.08
N GLN A 22 14.18 8.39 19.11
CA GLN A 22 15.41 7.61 19.13
C GLN A 22 16.58 8.62 19.19
N GLU A 23 17.43 8.50 20.20
CA GLU A 23 18.61 9.33 20.32
C GLU A 23 19.54 9.07 19.14
N LEU A 24 19.93 10.14 18.44
CA LEU A 24 20.79 10.02 17.27
C LEU A 24 22.23 9.72 17.71
N PRO A 25 22.92 8.73 17.12
CA PRO A 25 24.33 8.44 17.41
C PRO A 25 25.22 9.66 17.22
N GLU A 26 26.28 9.76 18.01
CA GLU A 26 27.25 10.85 17.87
C GLU A 26 28.03 10.75 16.55
N GLY A 27 28.32 11.90 15.94
CA GLY A 27 29.12 11.95 14.73
C GLY A 27 28.83 13.16 13.84
N LYS A 28 29.72 13.38 12.87
CA LYS A 28 29.54 14.42 11.85
C LYS A 28 28.24 14.17 11.10
N GLY A 29 27.35 15.15 11.08
CA GLY A 29 26.01 15.09 10.47
C GLY A 29 24.85 14.90 11.46
N LYS A 30 25.08 14.55 12.75
CA LYS A 30 24.03 14.40 13.76
C LYS A 30 23.12 15.62 13.85
N GLU A 31 23.72 16.80 14.04
CA GLU A 31 22.96 18.06 14.16
C GLU A 31 22.18 18.38 12.90
N MET A 32 22.77 18.11 11.71
CA MET A 32 22.09 18.31 10.43
C MET A 32 20.87 17.37 10.29
N VAL A 33 21.02 16.10 10.63
CA VAL A 33 19.89 15.15 10.64
C VAL A 33 18.82 15.59 11.64
N GLN A 34 19.22 16.03 12.82
CA GLN A 34 18.29 16.54 13.81
C GLN A 34 17.54 17.78 13.33
N ALA A 35 18.23 18.74 12.73
CA ALA A 35 17.62 19.97 12.23
C ALA A 35 16.71 19.74 11.01
N GLN A 36 17.18 18.96 10.03
CA GLN A 36 16.49 18.83 8.73
C GLN A 36 15.48 17.69 8.72
N CYS A 37 15.82 16.53 9.30
CA CYS A 37 14.97 15.34 9.20
C CYS A 37 13.89 15.27 10.27
N THR A 38 13.98 16.06 11.35
CA THR A 38 12.95 16.10 12.42
C THR A 38 12.01 17.29 12.31
N SER A 39 12.23 18.19 11.34
CA SER A 39 11.43 19.41 11.16
C SER A 39 9.95 19.15 10.84
N CYS A 40 9.65 18.05 10.15
CA CYS A 40 8.28 17.72 9.72
C CYS A 40 7.69 16.52 10.50
N HIS A 41 8.51 15.59 10.95
CA HIS A 41 8.08 14.40 11.69
C HIS A 41 9.23 13.80 12.50
N ALA A 42 8.92 12.94 13.47
CA ALA A 42 9.95 12.22 14.21
C ALA A 42 10.80 11.37 13.26
N PHE A 43 12.14 11.41 13.46
CA PHE A 43 13.04 10.58 12.68
C PHE A 43 12.83 9.10 13.03
N ARG A 44 12.52 8.30 12.00
CA ARG A 44 12.24 6.87 12.13
C ARG A 44 12.99 6.10 11.04
N PRO A 45 14.24 5.69 11.28
CA PRO A 45 15.05 4.99 10.29
C PRO A 45 14.53 3.57 9.98
N GLY A 46 13.56 3.07 10.77
CA GLY A 46 13.01 1.71 10.58
C GLY A 46 14.10 0.64 10.71
N GLY A 47 14.21 -0.22 9.70
CA GLY A 47 15.25 -1.24 9.58
C GLY A 47 16.56 -0.74 8.98
N GLY A 48 16.70 0.57 8.74
CA GLY A 48 17.80 1.13 7.96
C GLY A 48 17.68 0.84 6.46
N TYR A 49 18.67 1.28 5.70
CA TYR A 49 18.72 1.07 4.25
C TYR A 49 20.15 0.83 3.78
N THR A 50 20.30 0.20 2.62
CA THR A 50 21.58 0.15 1.90
C THR A 50 22.07 1.56 1.56
N PRO A 51 23.34 1.77 1.20
CA PRO A 51 23.83 3.08 0.74
C PRO A 51 23.00 3.66 -0.41
N THR A 52 22.64 2.84 -1.40
CA THR A 52 21.74 3.24 -2.50
C THR A 52 20.33 3.56 -1.99
N GLY A 53 19.82 2.79 -1.04
CA GLY A 53 18.54 3.03 -0.39
C GLY A 53 18.49 4.38 0.33
N TRP A 54 19.53 4.74 1.10
CA TRP A 54 19.62 6.05 1.75
C TRP A 54 19.66 7.19 0.75
N ASN A 55 20.43 7.06 -0.34
CA ASN A 55 20.40 8.04 -1.43
C ASN A 55 18.98 8.23 -2.02
N THR A 56 18.25 7.12 -2.18
CA THR A 56 16.86 7.17 -2.64
C THR A 56 15.97 7.89 -1.63
N VAL A 57 16.08 7.57 -0.33
CA VAL A 57 15.33 8.23 0.76
C VAL A 57 15.61 9.73 0.79
N MET A 58 16.86 10.15 0.66
CA MET A 58 17.22 11.57 0.58
C MET A 58 16.51 12.27 -0.57
N ARG A 59 16.52 11.70 -1.78
CA ARG A 59 15.78 12.23 -2.93
C ARG A 59 14.27 12.29 -2.69
N MET A 60 13.70 11.24 -2.09
CA MET A 60 12.28 11.19 -1.74
C MET A 60 11.90 12.35 -0.80
N MET A 61 12.71 12.60 0.23
CA MET A 61 12.45 13.68 1.19
C MET A 61 12.59 15.04 0.52
N THR A 62 13.60 15.26 -0.31
CA THR A 62 13.78 16.49 -1.08
C THR A 62 12.60 16.74 -2.04
N ASN A 63 12.17 15.73 -2.79
CA ASN A 63 11.00 15.82 -3.66
C ASN A 63 9.72 16.18 -2.89
N HIS A 64 9.62 15.71 -1.65
CA HIS A 64 8.48 16.00 -0.76
C HIS A 64 8.62 17.32 0.03
N GLY A 65 9.63 18.13 -0.30
CA GLY A 65 9.80 19.47 0.24
C GLY A 65 10.62 19.55 1.53
N ALA A 66 11.36 18.52 1.90
CA ALA A 66 12.30 18.62 3.02
C ALA A 66 13.36 19.71 2.75
N PRO A 67 13.61 20.65 3.69
CA PRO A 67 14.51 21.79 3.48
C PRO A 67 15.97 21.37 3.63
N ILE A 68 16.45 20.42 2.83
CA ILE A 68 17.81 19.90 2.89
C ILE A 68 18.72 20.77 2.02
N PRO A 69 19.67 21.52 2.62
CA PRO A 69 20.62 22.32 1.85
C PRO A 69 21.52 21.42 0.99
N PRO A 70 21.76 21.77 -0.29
CA PRO A 70 22.55 20.96 -1.20
C PRO A 70 23.97 20.63 -0.68
N ASP A 71 24.61 21.57 -0.01
CA ASP A 71 25.93 21.43 0.61
C ASP A 71 25.96 20.48 1.83
N GLN A 72 24.83 20.25 2.49
CA GLN A 72 24.68 19.35 3.63
C GLN A 72 24.26 17.94 3.21
N SER A 73 23.69 17.76 2.02
CA SER A 73 23.08 16.50 1.58
C SER A 73 24.05 15.32 1.64
N ALA A 74 25.30 15.51 1.21
CA ALA A 74 26.31 14.46 1.25
C ALA A 74 26.64 14.03 2.70
N THR A 75 26.89 15.00 3.59
CA THR A 75 27.21 14.73 5.01
C THR A 75 26.05 14.04 5.73
N ILE A 76 24.80 14.45 5.48
CA ILE A 76 23.61 13.79 6.01
C ILE A 76 23.54 12.35 5.51
N THR A 77 23.73 12.12 4.22
CA THR A 77 23.67 10.79 3.62
C THR A 77 24.74 9.86 4.18
N GLU A 78 25.98 10.31 4.31
CA GLU A 78 27.09 9.55 4.91
C GLU A 78 26.79 9.18 6.37
N TYR A 79 26.26 10.13 7.14
CA TYR A 79 25.85 9.88 8.52
C TYR A 79 24.76 8.80 8.60
N LEU A 80 23.74 8.85 7.73
CA LEU A 80 22.65 7.88 7.69
C LEU A 80 23.15 6.49 7.29
N ILE A 81 24.01 6.39 6.29
CA ILE A 81 24.62 5.12 5.85
C ILE A 81 25.43 4.48 6.98
N LYS A 82 26.23 5.27 7.68
CA LYS A 82 27.09 4.79 8.78
C LYS A 82 26.27 4.32 9.99
N ASN A 83 25.30 5.10 10.42
CA ASN A 83 24.63 4.89 11.70
C ASN A 83 23.33 4.07 11.61
N PHE A 84 22.74 3.96 10.41
CA PHE A 84 21.50 3.24 10.17
C PHE A 84 21.62 2.32 8.94
N PRO A 85 22.57 1.37 8.94
CA PRO A 85 22.69 0.40 7.86
C PRO A 85 21.44 -0.49 7.79
N GLU A 86 21.17 -1.08 6.64
CA GLU A 86 20.07 -2.00 6.46
C GLU A 86 20.23 -3.21 7.39
N LYS A 87 19.18 -3.52 8.14
CA LYS A 87 19.10 -4.76 8.92
C LYS A 87 18.86 -5.92 7.98
N ALA A 88 19.56 -7.02 8.21
CA ALA A 88 19.41 -8.24 7.43
C ALA A 88 17.93 -8.70 7.41
N LYS A 89 17.44 -8.95 6.21
CA LYS A 89 16.13 -9.55 5.96
C LYS A 89 16.31 -11.00 5.55
N PRO A 90 15.28 -11.86 5.70
CA PRO A 90 15.36 -13.21 5.18
C PRO A 90 15.51 -13.18 3.65
N ALA A 91 16.19 -14.18 3.10
CA ALA A 91 16.23 -14.39 1.66
C ALA A 91 14.82 -14.75 1.15
N GLY A 92 14.47 -14.26 -0.04
CA GLY A 92 13.24 -14.66 -0.70
C GLY A 92 13.34 -16.12 -1.14
N ALA A 93 12.34 -16.94 -0.76
CA ALA A 93 12.27 -18.32 -1.18
C ALA A 93 11.96 -18.40 -2.69
N VAL A 94 12.73 -19.19 -3.42
CA VAL A 94 12.47 -19.52 -4.83
C VAL A 94 11.94 -20.95 -4.89
N ILE A 95 10.74 -21.12 -5.41
CA ILE A 95 10.10 -22.41 -5.61
C ILE A 95 9.93 -22.64 -7.10
N ASP A 96 10.71 -23.57 -7.62
CA ASP A 96 10.64 -23.97 -9.02
C ASP A 96 9.31 -24.67 -9.37
N GLY A 97 8.95 -24.62 -10.67
CA GLY A 97 7.79 -25.30 -11.18
C GLY A 97 7.71 -25.21 -12.71
N PRO A 98 6.62 -25.75 -13.30
CA PRO A 98 6.48 -25.83 -14.75
C PRO A 98 6.34 -24.46 -15.41
N LEU A 99 5.76 -23.47 -14.70
CA LEU A 99 5.54 -22.15 -15.27
C LEU A 99 6.85 -21.36 -15.31
N LYS A 100 7.17 -20.80 -16.46
CA LYS A 100 8.28 -19.87 -16.65
C LYS A 100 7.72 -18.47 -16.95
N ILE A 101 8.11 -17.48 -16.16
CA ILE A 101 7.70 -16.08 -16.36
C ILE A 101 8.87 -15.25 -16.86
N ALA A 102 8.56 -14.11 -17.47
CA ALA A 102 9.54 -13.09 -17.81
C ALA A 102 9.18 -11.77 -17.11
N MET A 103 10.18 -11.02 -16.70
CA MET A 103 9.98 -9.73 -16.05
C MET A 103 10.64 -8.62 -16.87
N LYS A 104 9.85 -7.66 -17.32
CA LYS A 104 10.32 -6.44 -18.00
C LYS A 104 10.20 -5.27 -17.02
N ILE A 105 11.31 -4.55 -16.83
CA ILE A 105 11.43 -3.51 -15.79
C ILE A 105 11.75 -2.18 -16.45
N TRP A 106 11.06 -1.12 -16.01
CA TRP A 106 11.31 0.26 -16.44
C TRP A 106 11.64 1.12 -15.21
N PRO A 107 12.79 1.81 -15.19
CA PRO A 107 13.02 2.87 -14.22
C PRO A 107 12.03 4.02 -14.48
N VAL A 108 11.41 4.56 -13.44
CA VAL A 108 10.51 5.71 -13.60
C VAL A 108 11.31 6.99 -13.81
N ALA A 109 10.69 8.00 -14.46
CA ALA A 109 11.42 9.17 -14.95
C ALA A 109 11.99 10.04 -13.82
N THR A 110 11.21 10.30 -12.76
CA THR A 110 11.67 11.11 -11.62
C THR A 110 12.38 10.23 -10.58
N PRO A 111 13.69 10.43 -10.33
CA PRO A 111 14.41 9.73 -9.27
C PRO A 111 13.81 10.03 -7.89
N GLY A 112 13.65 8.99 -7.06
CA GLY A 112 13.01 9.13 -5.74
C GLY A 112 11.50 9.36 -5.81
N SER A 113 10.87 9.06 -6.94
CA SER A 113 9.42 9.15 -7.13
C SER A 113 8.63 8.24 -6.19
N ARG A 114 9.23 7.12 -5.75
CA ARG A 114 8.58 6.11 -4.92
C ARG A 114 7.30 5.58 -5.56
N PRO A 115 7.39 4.83 -6.68
CA PRO A 115 6.21 4.19 -7.27
C PRO A 115 5.46 3.38 -6.22
N HIS A 116 4.16 3.69 -6.04
CA HIS A 116 3.40 3.08 -4.94
C HIS A 116 2.36 2.08 -5.45
N ASP A 117 1.32 2.52 -6.11
CA ASP A 117 0.30 1.66 -6.69
C ASP A 117 0.42 1.64 -8.22
N PRO A 118 0.47 0.46 -8.86
CA PRO A 118 0.38 0.33 -10.31
C PRO A 118 -1.08 0.23 -10.75
N LEU A 119 -1.34 0.58 -12.02
CA LEU A 119 -2.59 0.34 -12.71
C LEU A 119 -2.30 -0.08 -14.15
N ALA A 120 -2.86 -1.20 -14.57
CA ALA A 120 -2.91 -1.59 -15.99
C ALA A 120 -4.18 -1.02 -16.60
N ALA A 121 -4.04 -0.01 -17.45
CA ALA A 121 -5.16 0.65 -18.09
C ALA A 121 -5.68 -0.15 -19.29
N ARG A 122 -6.94 0.05 -19.66
CA ARG A 122 -7.60 -0.65 -20.77
C ARG A 122 -6.99 -0.38 -22.15
N ASP A 123 -6.29 0.75 -22.29
CA ASP A 123 -5.54 1.09 -23.50
C ASP A 123 -4.20 0.34 -23.62
N GLY A 124 -3.88 -0.52 -22.65
CA GLY A 124 -2.64 -1.28 -22.55
C GLY A 124 -1.48 -0.53 -21.93
N SER A 125 -1.63 0.74 -21.54
CA SER A 125 -0.61 1.47 -20.82
C SER A 125 -0.56 1.04 -19.35
N LEU A 126 0.62 1.17 -18.73
CA LEU A 126 0.84 0.92 -17.32
C LEU A 126 1.02 2.24 -16.59
N TRP A 127 0.25 2.45 -15.54
CA TRP A 127 0.33 3.65 -14.73
C TRP A 127 0.94 3.37 -13.36
N TYR A 128 1.48 4.39 -12.75
CA TYR A 128 1.97 4.34 -11.36
C TYR A 128 1.76 5.69 -10.65
N THR A 129 1.57 5.63 -9.35
CA THR A 129 1.63 6.82 -8.51
C THR A 129 3.07 7.08 -8.11
N GLY A 130 3.59 8.26 -8.46
CA GLY A 130 4.87 8.76 -7.97
C GLY A 130 4.67 9.52 -6.67
N GLN A 131 4.51 8.78 -5.57
CA GLN A 131 4.02 9.30 -4.30
C GLN A 131 4.84 10.49 -3.76
N MET A 132 6.17 10.41 -3.84
CA MET A 132 7.06 11.44 -3.33
C MET A 132 7.39 12.53 -4.36
N ALA A 133 7.18 12.26 -5.65
CA ALA A 133 7.36 13.23 -6.73
C ALA A 133 6.09 14.00 -7.06
N ASN A 134 4.94 13.64 -6.45
CA ASN A 134 3.64 14.27 -6.70
C ASN A 134 3.20 14.19 -8.17
N VAL A 135 3.38 13.03 -8.79
CA VAL A 135 3.05 12.76 -10.20
C VAL A 135 2.23 11.49 -10.38
N LEU A 136 1.47 11.40 -11.48
CA LEU A 136 1.04 10.14 -12.05
C LEU A 136 1.92 9.84 -13.28
N GLY A 137 2.52 8.64 -13.30
CA GLY A 137 3.36 8.23 -14.42
C GLY A 137 2.65 7.21 -15.30
N ARG A 138 2.84 7.32 -16.62
CA ARG A 138 2.34 6.41 -17.65
C ARG A 138 3.50 5.81 -18.41
N VAL A 139 3.57 4.50 -18.44
CA VAL A 139 4.54 3.70 -19.22
C VAL A 139 3.80 3.11 -20.42
N ASP A 140 4.35 3.29 -21.63
CA ASP A 140 3.97 2.49 -22.79
C ASP A 140 4.83 1.22 -22.81
N PRO A 141 4.28 0.03 -22.57
CA PRO A 141 5.08 -1.19 -22.46
C PRO A 141 5.70 -1.63 -23.79
N LYS A 142 5.18 -1.16 -24.93
CA LYS A 142 5.69 -1.48 -26.26
C LYS A 142 6.97 -0.69 -26.56
N SER A 143 6.89 0.63 -26.43
CA SER A 143 8.01 1.54 -26.71
C SER A 143 8.94 1.76 -25.53
N GLY A 144 8.49 1.51 -24.30
CA GLY A 144 9.19 1.84 -23.07
C GLY A 144 9.16 3.34 -22.72
N LYS A 145 8.44 4.16 -23.48
CA LYS A 145 8.33 5.60 -23.21
C LYS A 145 7.56 5.84 -21.91
N ILE A 146 8.05 6.78 -21.12
CA ILE A 146 7.41 7.20 -19.86
C ILE A 146 7.02 8.67 -19.98
N ARG A 147 5.80 8.97 -19.54
CA ARG A 147 5.30 10.33 -19.37
C ARG A 147 4.81 10.49 -17.94
N GLU A 148 5.20 11.56 -17.27
CA GLU A 148 4.71 11.94 -15.95
C GLU A 148 3.79 13.16 -16.05
N TYR A 149 2.75 13.16 -15.23
CA TYR A 149 1.74 14.22 -15.13
C TYR A 149 1.82 14.81 -13.72
N PRO A 150 2.31 16.05 -13.58
CA PRO A 150 2.32 16.75 -12.28
C PRO A 150 0.91 16.95 -11.75
N LEU A 151 0.72 16.77 -10.44
CA LEU A 151 -0.56 16.95 -9.79
C LEU A 151 -0.72 18.35 -9.26
N LYS A 152 -1.98 18.82 -9.21
CA LYS A 152 -2.35 20.20 -8.90
C LYS A 152 -2.01 20.57 -7.45
N THR A 153 -2.47 19.76 -6.47
CA THR A 153 -2.15 20.00 -5.06
C THR A 153 -0.75 19.51 -4.77
N VAL A 154 0.14 20.42 -4.38
CA VAL A 154 1.53 20.12 -4.03
C VAL A 154 1.58 19.18 -2.84
N HIS A 155 2.47 18.20 -2.89
CA HIS A 155 2.63 17.17 -1.84
C HIS A 155 1.34 16.41 -1.53
N SER A 156 0.46 16.22 -2.53
CA SER A 156 -0.78 15.46 -2.34
C SER A 156 -0.53 13.99 -1.96
N GLY A 157 0.66 13.46 -2.24
CA GLY A 157 1.04 12.09 -1.94
C GLY A 157 0.17 11.07 -2.67
N PRO A 158 0.15 11.04 -4.03
CA PRO A 158 -0.71 10.14 -4.78
C PRO A 158 -0.43 8.69 -4.38
N HIS A 159 -1.51 7.92 -4.10
CA HIS A 159 -1.37 6.60 -3.52
C HIS A 159 -2.08 5.52 -4.35
N GLY A 160 -3.39 5.38 -4.26
CA GLY A 160 -4.16 4.42 -5.04
C GLY A 160 -4.50 4.93 -6.44
N LEU A 161 -4.76 4.02 -7.40
CA LEU A 161 -5.15 4.31 -8.79
C LEU A 161 -6.38 3.50 -9.21
N ALA A 162 -7.26 4.11 -9.98
CA ALA A 162 -8.34 3.45 -10.71
C ALA A 162 -8.61 4.15 -12.04
N GLU A 163 -9.11 3.43 -13.04
CA GLU A 163 -9.52 3.96 -14.34
C GLU A 163 -11.05 3.98 -14.44
N ASP A 164 -11.64 5.13 -14.83
CA ASP A 164 -13.09 5.20 -15.08
C ASP A 164 -13.46 4.73 -16.50
N ALA A 165 -14.78 4.66 -16.77
CA ALA A 165 -15.29 4.21 -18.08
C ALA A 165 -14.82 5.08 -19.28
N ASN A 166 -14.42 6.33 -19.04
CA ASN A 166 -13.97 7.29 -20.04
C ASN A 166 -12.44 7.28 -20.26
N GLY A 167 -11.70 6.46 -19.48
CA GLY A 167 -10.25 6.40 -19.50
C GLY A 167 -9.55 7.46 -18.67
N ASN A 168 -10.28 8.18 -17.81
CA ASN A 168 -9.64 9.07 -16.85
C ASN A 168 -9.01 8.24 -15.71
N ILE A 169 -7.90 8.73 -15.20
CA ILE A 169 -7.16 8.09 -14.10
C ILE A 169 -7.50 8.80 -12.79
N TRP A 170 -8.12 8.06 -11.88
CA TRP A 170 -8.44 8.53 -10.56
C TRP A 170 -7.38 8.12 -9.54
N TYR A 171 -7.10 8.98 -8.58
CA TYR A 171 -6.09 8.73 -7.56
C TYR A 171 -6.55 9.23 -6.18
N THR A 172 -6.03 8.61 -5.14
CA THR A 172 -6.12 9.15 -3.78
C THR A 172 -4.92 10.02 -3.51
N GLY A 173 -5.14 11.28 -3.13
CA GLY A 173 -4.12 12.17 -2.60
C GLY A 173 -4.00 11.97 -1.10
N ASN A 174 -3.21 10.96 -0.70
CA ASN A 174 -3.15 10.45 0.67
C ASN A 174 -2.74 11.52 1.69
N THR A 175 -1.72 12.32 1.38
CA THR A 175 -1.27 13.43 2.24
C THR A 175 -2.12 14.68 2.03
N GLY A 176 -2.64 14.87 0.82
CA GLY A 176 -3.46 16.03 0.45
C GLY A 176 -4.92 15.96 0.92
N ALA A 177 -5.36 14.84 1.51
CA ALA A 177 -6.74 14.60 1.94
C ALA A 177 -7.76 14.86 0.82
N LEU A 178 -7.55 14.26 -0.35
CA LEU A 178 -8.37 14.45 -1.53
C LEU A 178 -8.47 13.21 -2.41
N ILE A 179 -9.49 13.18 -3.26
CA ILE A 179 -9.57 12.28 -4.42
C ILE A 179 -9.33 13.13 -5.66
N GLY A 180 -8.44 12.67 -6.55
CA GLY A 180 -8.16 13.38 -7.79
C GLY A 180 -8.54 12.58 -9.03
N LYS A 181 -8.83 13.28 -10.12
CA LYS A 181 -9.11 12.76 -11.45
C LYS A 181 -8.20 13.45 -12.47
N LEU A 182 -7.42 12.69 -13.20
CA LEU A 182 -6.59 13.14 -14.32
C LEU A 182 -7.24 12.73 -15.64
N ASP A 183 -7.42 13.65 -16.55
CA ASP A 183 -7.67 13.35 -17.96
C ASP A 183 -6.32 13.14 -18.68
N PRO A 184 -5.99 11.93 -19.14
CA PRO A 184 -4.71 11.67 -19.79
C PRO A 184 -4.51 12.37 -21.13
N LYS A 185 -5.60 12.79 -21.78
CA LYS A 185 -5.57 13.45 -23.11
C LYS A 185 -5.14 14.90 -22.97
N THR A 186 -5.72 15.61 -22.01
CA THR A 186 -5.48 17.04 -21.79
C THR A 186 -4.45 17.31 -20.71
N GLY A 187 -4.25 16.39 -19.77
CA GLY A 187 -3.46 16.58 -18.55
C GLY A 187 -4.22 17.35 -17.45
N ALA A 188 -5.50 17.64 -17.66
CA ALA A 188 -6.31 18.37 -16.69
C ALA A 188 -6.58 17.52 -15.43
N VAL A 189 -6.43 18.15 -14.25
CA VAL A 189 -6.66 17.54 -12.96
C VAL A 189 -7.84 18.19 -12.25
N THR A 190 -8.83 17.39 -11.86
CA THR A 190 -9.94 17.77 -10.99
C THR A 190 -9.74 17.13 -9.62
N GLU A 191 -9.99 17.87 -8.54
CA GLU A 191 -9.79 17.39 -7.17
C GLU A 191 -11.04 17.57 -6.32
N TYR A 192 -11.36 16.56 -5.51
CA TYR A 192 -12.47 16.48 -4.57
C TYR A 192 -11.89 16.38 -3.17
N LYS A 193 -12.05 17.43 -2.37
CA LYS A 193 -11.58 17.46 -0.98
C LYS A 193 -12.40 16.54 -0.09
N MET A 194 -11.76 15.91 0.88
CA MET A 194 -12.47 15.13 1.88
C MET A 194 -13.42 16.04 2.69
N PRO A 195 -14.68 15.61 2.94
CA PRO A 195 -15.68 16.44 3.64
C PRO A 195 -15.42 16.54 5.16
N ASP A 196 -14.70 15.58 5.73
CA ASP A 196 -14.36 15.51 7.15
C ASP A 196 -12.87 15.82 7.32
N PRO A 197 -12.50 16.88 8.09
CA PRO A 197 -11.09 17.23 8.34
C PRO A 197 -10.27 16.12 8.98
N GLU A 198 -10.90 15.18 9.69
CA GLU A 198 -10.22 14.03 10.27
C GLU A 198 -9.98 12.88 9.25
N ALA A 199 -10.66 12.90 8.12
CA ALA A 199 -10.50 11.93 7.06
C ALA A 199 -9.31 12.27 6.13
N LYS A 200 -8.09 12.31 6.67
CA LYS A 200 -6.91 12.91 6.01
C LYS A 200 -6.15 12.00 5.05
N ASP A 201 -6.37 10.69 5.08
CA ASP A 201 -5.54 9.71 4.38
C ASP A 201 -6.33 8.76 3.47
N PRO A 202 -7.04 9.26 2.44
CA PRO A 202 -7.65 8.38 1.46
C PRO A 202 -6.57 7.50 0.83
N HIS A 203 -6.86 6.18 0.69
CA HIS A 203 -5.82 5.19 0.47
C HIS A 203 -6.05 4.35 -0.80
N THR A 204 -6.79 3.25 -0.71
CA THR A 204 -7.13 2.39 -1.85
C THR A 204 -8.44 2.85 -2.46
N LEU A 205 -8.59 2.79 -3.79
CA LEU A 205 -9.84 3.15 -4.47
C LEU A 205 -10.20 2.14 -5.57
N ILE A 206 -11.49 2.00 -5.83
CA ILE A 206 -12.02 1.10 -6.86
C ILE A 206 -13.42 1.59 -7.29
N PHE A 207 -13.74 1.44 -8.59
CA PHE A 207 -15.09 1.68 -9.08
C PHE A 207 -15.99 0.46 -8.91
N ASP A 208 -17.26 0.70 -8.54
CA ASP A 208 -18.31 -0.31 -8.69
C ASP A 208 -18.88 -0.31 -10.12
N ARG A 209 -19.79 -1.27 -10.38
CA ARG A 209 -20.42 -1.40 -11.71
C ARG A 209 -21.35 -0.24 -12.07
N SER A 210 -21.83 0.52 -11.09
CA SER A 210 -22.66 1.72 -11.31
C SER A 210 -21.84 2.97 -11.61
N GLY A 211 -20.52 2.90 -11.47
CA GLY A 211 -19.58 3.98 -11.67
C GLY A 211 -19.36 4.85 -10.43
N MET A 212 -19.82 4.42 -9.25
CA MET A 212 -19.46 5.05 -7.98
C MET A 212 -18.04 4.68 -7.59
N LEU A 213 -17.26 5.63 -7.12
CA LEU A 213 -15.89 5.41 -6.67
C LEU A 213 -15.87 5.15 -5.16
N TRP A 214 -15.42 3.97 -4.78
CA TRP A 214 -15.22 3.59 -3.39
C TRP A 214 -13.77 3.72 -2.99
N PHE A 215 -13.50 4.13 -1.75
CA PHE A 215 -12.14 4.28 -1.24
C PHE A 215 -12.05 4.04 0.27
N THR A 216 -10.87 3.68 0.74
CA THR A 216 -10.60 3.56 2.18
C THR A 216 -9.94 4.82 2.71
N VAL A 217 -10.23 5.18 3.98
CA VAL A 217 -9.54 6.22 4.74
C VAL A 217 -9.00 5.56 6.00
N GLN A 218 -7.74 5.18 5.92
CA GLN A 218 -7.12 4.19 6.81
C GLN A 218 -7.10 4.63 8.28
N ASN A 219 -6.48 5.75 8.59
CA ASN A 219 -6.28 6.18 9.97
C ASN A 219 -7.55 6.78 10.59
N ALA A 220 -8.42 7.37 9.78
CA ALA A 220 -9.72 7.87 10.23
C ALA A 220 -10.76 6.77 10.45
N ASN A 221 -10.44 5.50 10.13
CA ASN A 221 -11.38 4.38 10.24
C ASN A 221 -12.66 4.59 9.43
N ARG A 222 -12.53 4.96 8.13
CA ARG A 222 -13.67 5.21 7.24
C ARG A 222 -13.54 4.41 5.93
N ILE A 223 -14.70 4.12 5.36
CA ILE A 223 -14.88 3.68 3.97
C ILE A 223 -15.65 4.79 3.27
N GLY A 224 -15.10 5.35 2.20
CA GLY A 224 -15.71 6.44 1.45
C GLY A 224 -16.36 5.95 0.15
N ARG A 225 -17.41 6.67 -0.28
CA ARG A 225 -18.04 6.53 -1.59
C ARG A 225 -18.19 7.92 -2.20
N LEU A 226 -17.63 8.12 -3.39
CA LEU A 226 -17.76 9.36 -4.15
C LEU A 226 -18.61 9.12 -5.39
N ASP A 227 -19.59 9.99 -5.63
CA ASP A 227 -20.31 10.06 -6.90
C ASP A 227 -19.52 10.95 -7.87
N PRO A 228 -18.95 10.41 -8.95
CA PRO A 228 -18.17 11.22 -9.91
C PRO A 228 -18.98 12.27 -10.66
N LYS A 229 -20.32 12.18 -10.67
CA LYS A 229 -21.21 13.13 -11.37
C LYS A 229 -21.50 14.36 -10.52
N SER A 230 -21.84 14.16 -9.25
CA SER A 230 -22.16 15.24 -8.32
C SER A 230 -20.96 15.75 -7.53
N GLY A 231 -19.92 14.92 -7.35
CA GLY A 231 -18.78 15.16 -6.46
C GLY A 231 -19.10 14.89 -4.99
N GLU A 232 -20.31 14.38 -4.67
CA GLU A 232 -20.71 14.08 -3.30
C GLU A 232 -19.88 12.91 -2.74
N ILE A 233 -19.36 13.08 -1.53
CA ILE A 233 -18.62 12.06 -0.78
C ILE A 233 -19.40 11.68 0.47
N LYS A 234 -19.68 10.37 0.63
CA LYS A 234 -20.24 9.77 1.84
C LYS A 234 -19.16 8.94 2.54
N LEU A 235 -19.10 9.05 3.87
CA LEU A 235 -18.16 8.31 4.71
C LEU A 235 -18.91 7.35 5.63
N LEU A 236 -18.52 6.07 5.62
CA LEU A 236 -19.04 5.01 6.46
C LEU A 236 -18.02 4.66 7.54
N THR A 237 -18.48 4.37 8.75
CA THR A 237 -17.61 3.93 9.86
C THR A 237 -17.76 2.43 10.07
N PRO A 238 -16.71 1.63 9.89
CA PRO A 238 -16.72 0.22 10.27
C PRO A 238 -17.02 0.04 11.76
N PRO A 239 -17.77 -1.03 12.17
CA PRO A 239 -18.09 -1.30 13.56
C PRO A 239 -16.87 -1.44 14.47
N THR A 240 -15.81 -2.12 14.01
CA THR A 240 -14.58 -2.27 14.79
C THR A 240 -13.80 -0.94 14.82
N PRO A 241 -13.57 -0.34 16.02
CA PRO A 241 -12.81 0.89 16.15
C PRO A 241 -11.35 0.70 15.73
N LYS A 242 -10.76 1.73 15.10
CA LYS A 242 -9.34 1.72 14.66
C LYS A 242 -9.00 0.53 13.77
N SER A 243 -9.99 -0.01 13.06
CA SER A 243 -9.80 -1.19 12.20
C SER A 243 -8.89 -0.94 10.99
N ARG A 244 -8.65 0.33 10.64
CA ARG A 244 -7.77 0.76 9.55
C ARG A 244 -8.12 0.08 8.23
N PRO A 245 -9.27 0.40 7.60
CA PRO A 245 -9.67 -0.13 6.30
C PRO A 245 -8.56 0.09 5.26
N TYR A 246 -8.20 -0.95 4.49
CA TYR A 246 -7.02 -0.91 3.64
C TYR A 246 -7.31 -1.37 2.20
N GLY A 247 -6.98 -2.61 1.84
CA GLY A 247 -7.29 -3.18 0.52
C GLY A 247 -8.78 -3.47 0.37
N MET A 248 -9.31 -3.35 -0.86
CA MET A 248 -10.71 -3.59 -1.15
C MET A 248 -10.90 -4.25 -2.51
N ALA A 249 -11.97 -5.04 -2.65
CA ALA A 249 -12.38 -5.67 -3.90
C ALA A 249 -13.89 -5.95 -3.89
N PHE A 250 -14.50 -5.93 -5.08
CA PHE A 250 -15.89 -6.35 -5.25
C PHE A 250 -15.97 -7.83 -5.63
N ASN A 251 -16.96 -8.52 -5.10
CA ASN A 251 -17.32 -9.86 -5.56
C ASN A 251 -18.26 -9.82 -6.79
N SER A 252 -18.61 -11.00 -7.33
CA SER A 252 -19.47 -11.11 -8.50
C SER A 252 -20.89 -10.55 -8.29
N LYS A 253 -21.35 -10.49 -7.04
CA LYS A 253 -22.66 -9.99 -6.62
C LYS A 253 -22.66 -8.48 -6.32
N GLY A 254 -21.52 -7.81 -6.45
CA GLY A 254 -21.36 -6.38 -6.19
C GLY A 254 -21.19 -6.02 -4.72
N ALA A 255 -21.02 -6.96 -3.80
CA ALA A 255 -20.66 -6.67 -2.42
C ALA A 255 -19.18 -6.25 -2.34
N LEU A 256 -18.89 -5.17 -1.60
CA LEU A 256 -17.55 -4.67 -1.41
C LEU A 256 -16.90 -5.32 -0.18
N PHE A 257 -15.79 -6.00 -0.37
CA PHE A 257 -14.98 -6.53 0.73
C PHE A 257 -13.77 -5.62 0.99
N VAL A 258 -13.51 -5.37 2.27
CA VAL A 258 -12.45 -4.46 2.74
C VAL A 258 -11.68 -5.13 3.86
N VAL A 259 -10.37 -5.33 3.67
CA VAL A 259 -9.52 -5.84 4.75
C VAL A 259 -9.24 -4.75 5.77
N GLN A 260 -9.19 -5.12 7.05
CA GLN A 260 -9.02 -4.20 8.17
C GLN A 260 -7.64 -4.42 8.81
N PHE A 261 -6.65 -3.70 8.28
CA PHE A 261 -5.24 -3.86 8.66
C PHE A 261 -4.94 -3.54 10.14
N GLY A 262 -5.77 -2.73 10.80
CA GLY A 262 -5.65 -2.45 12.24
C GLY A 262 -6.30 -3.51 13.13
N ALA A 263 -7.00 -4.48 12.54
CA ALA A 263 -7.74 -5.53 13.22
C ALA A 263 -7.56 -6.87 12.49
N ASN A 264 -7.95 -7.97 13.14
CA ASN A 264 -7.98 -9.30 12.55
C ASN A 264 -9.35 -9.56 11.89
N SER A 265 -9.73 -8.76 10.90
CA SER A 265 -11.06 -8.86 10.28
C SER A 265 -11.10 -8.42 8.82
N VAL A 266 -12.16 -8.86 8.14
CA VAL A 266 -12.55 -8.40 6.81
C VAL A 266 -13.98 -7.87 6.92
N ALA A 267 -14.22 -6.65 6.46
CA ALA A 267 -15.56 -6.08 6.36
C ALA A 267 -16.18 -6.37 4.99
N ALA A 268 -17.49 -6.63 4.95
CA ALA A 268 -18.28 -6.63 3.73
C ALA A 268 -19.29 -5.49 3.81
N VAL A 269 -19.35 -4.68 2.76
CA VAL A 269 -20.28 -3.56 2.63
C VAL A 269 -21.26 -3.89 1.52
N ASP A 270 -22.56 -3.75 1.81
CA ASP A 270 -23.60 -3.76 0.80
C ASP A 270 -23.71 -2.34 0.19
N PRO A 271 -23.39 -2.13 -1.09
CA PRO A 271 -23.44 -0.80 -1.69
C PRO A 271 -24.82 -0.15 -1.78
N ALA A 272 -25.88 -0.95 -1.74
CA ALA A 272 -27.26 -0.44 -1.83
C ALA A 272 -27.76 0.07 -0.48
N THR A 273 -27.54 -0.69 0.58
CA THR A 273 -28.01 -0.37 1.93
C THR A 273 -26.97 0.34 2.79
N LEU A 274 -25.70 0.29 2.38
CA LEU A 274 -24.51 0.77 3.12
C LEU A 274 -24.29 0.02 4.44
N ALA A 275 -24.94 -1.12 4.65
CA ALA A 275 -24.75 -1.97 5.81
C ALA A 275 -23.35 -2.63 5.77
N ILE A 276 -22.71 -2.69 6.94
CA ILE A 276 -21.38 -3.29 7.09
C ILE A 276 -21.49 -4.52 7.99
N ARG A 277 -21.02 -5.66 7.48
CA ARG A 277 -20.81 -6.90 8.23
C ARG A 277 -19.32 -7.18 8.33
N GLU A 278 -18.85 -7.65 9.49
CA GLU A 278 -17.46 -7.99 9.71
C GLU A 278 -17.28 -9.51 9.90
N TYR A 279 -16.24 -10.05 9.29
CA TYR A 279 -15.76 -11.43 9.44
C TYR A 279 -14.48 -11.41 10.24
N LYS A 280 -14.52 -11.94 11.45
CA LYS A 280 -13.34 -12.03 12.30
C LYS A 280 -12.44 -13.18 11.86
N LEU A 281 -11.15 -12.92 11.70
CA LEU A 281 -10.16 -13.94 11.39
C LEU A 281 -9.78 -14.71 12.67
N PRO A 282 -9.43 -16.00 12.57
CA PRO A 282 -9.21 -16.86 13.73
C PRO A 282 -8.08 -16.38 14.63
N ASP A 283 -6.97 -15.94 14.02
CA ASP A 283 -5.80 -15.50 14.78
C ASP A 283 -5.90 -14.01 15.14
N PRO A 284 -5.82 -13.64 16.44
CA PRO A 284 -5.88 -12.24 16.87
C PRO A 284 -4.71 -11.39 16.40
N GLY A 285 -3.58 -12.01 16.04
CA GLY A 285 -2.41 -11.37 15.45
C GLY A 285 -2.50 -11.11 13.94
N ALA A 286 -3.53 -11.65 13.26
CA ALA A 286 -3.71 -11.43 11.83
C ALA A 286 -3.89 -9.94 11.51
N ARG A 287 -3.23 -9.50 10.43
CA ARG A 287 -3.31 -8.12 9.92
C ARG A 287 -3.45 -8.18 8.40
N PRO A 288 -4.67 -8.48 7.90
CA PRO A 288 -4.93 -8.56 6.47
C PRO A 288 -4.70 -7.20 5.83
N ARG A 289 -3.92 -7.16 4.74
CA ARG A 289 -3.47 -5.90 4.15
C ARG A 289 -3.98 -5.65 2.75
N ARG A 290 -3.87 -6.62 1.85
CA ARG A 290 -4.43 -6.55 0.51
C ARG A 290 -5.37 -7.74 0.27
N ILE A 291 -6.18 -7.65 -0.75
CA ILE A 291 -7.30 -8.54 -1.00
C ILE A 291 -7.42 -8.83 -2.50
N ALA A 292 -7.79 -10.06 -2.83
CA ALA A 292 -8.27 -10.47 -4.14
C ALA A 292 -9.50 -11.36 -3.97
N ILE A 293 -10.33 -11.46 -5.00
CA ILE A 293 -11.51 -12.33 -4.99
C ILE A 293 -11.46 -13.19 -6.25
N THR A 294 -11.65 -14.51 -6.09
CA THR A 294 -11.73 -15.47 -7.19
C THR A 294 -13.14 -15.55 -7.75
N SER A 295 -13.31 -16.18 -8.93
CA SER A 295 -14.59 -16.23 -9.65
C SER A 295 -15.72 -16.94 -8.89
N ASP A 296 -15.36 -17.75 -7.89
CA ASP A 296 -16.28 -18.41 -6.95
C ASP A 296 -16.64 -17.55 -5.72
N ASP A 297 -16.37 -16.25 -5.75
CA ASP A 297 -16.62 -15.28 -4.69
C ASP A 297 -15.82 -15.54 -3.38
N ILE A 298 -14.79 -16.34 -3.43
CA ILE A 298 -13.90 -16.54 -2.29
C ILE A 298 -12.97 -15.33 -2.13
N VAL A 299 -12.88 -14.86 -0.90
CA VAL A 299 -12.01 -13.73 -0.52
C VAL A 299 -10.64 -14.25 -0.12
N TRP A 300 -9.60 -13.73 -0.76
CA TRP A 300 -8.21 -14.02 -0.45
C TRP A 300 -7.52 -12.78 0.09
N TYR A 301 -6.71 -12.92 1.12
CA TYR A 301 -5.99 -11.81 1.73
C TYR A 301 -4.55 -12.16 2.03
N THR A 302 -3.69 -11.15 2.00
CA THR A 302 -2.31 -11.26 2.47
C THR A 302 -2.25 -10.83 3.93
N ASP A 303 -1.83 -11.73 4.82
CA ASP A 303 -1.57 -11.40 6.21
C ASP A 303 -0.12 -10.94 6.36
N TYR A 304 0.03 -9.62 6.28
CA TYR A 304 1.33 -8.97 6.30
C TYR A 304 2.11 -9.21 7.59
N ALA A 305 1.42 -9.26 8.73
CA ALA A 305 2.08 -9.36 10.04
C ALA A 305 2.62 -10.75 10.35
N ARG A 306 1.93 -11.81 9.87
CA ARG A 306 2.29 -13.19 10.21
C ARG A 306 2.94 -13.96 9.06
N GLY A 307 2.93 -13.41 7.84
CA GLY A 307 3.49 -14.07 6.66
C GLY A 307 2.60 -15.19 6.12
N TYR A 308 1.27 -14.95 6.01
CA TYR A 308 0.31 -15.93 5.51
C TYR A 308 -0.48 -15.41 4.29
N LEU A 309 -0.88 -16.33 3.44
CA LEU A 309 -1.97 -16.19 2.49
C LEU A 309 -3.23 -16.77 3.12
N GLY A 310 -4.29 -15.97 3.26
CA GLY A 310 -5.54 -16.41 3.85
C GLY A 310 -6.67 -16.49 2.83
N ARG A 311 -7.58 -17.45 3.05
CA ARG A 311 -8.82 -17.67 2.31
C ARG A 311 -10.00 -17.56 3.26
N LEU A 312 -10.94 -16.67 2.97
CA LEU A 312 -12.21 -16.56 3.67
C LEU A 312 -13.34 -16.92 2.69
N ASP A 313 -14.17 -17.86 3.06
CA ASP A 313 -15.44 -18.13 2.39
C ASP A 313 -16.53 -17.26 3.05
N PRO A 314 -17.08 -16.24 2.37
CA PRO A 314 -18.07 -15.35 2.97
C PRO A 314 -19.42 -16.02 3.27
N ALA A 315 -19.75 -17.10 2.58
CA ALA A 315 -21.00 -17.82 2.77
C ALA A 315 -21.01 -18.61 4.08
N SER A 316 -19.92 -19.32 4.37
CA SER A 316 -19.78 -20.14 5.58
C SER A 316 -19.03 -19.45 6.72
N GLY A 317 -18.31 -18.37 6.45
CA GLY A 317 -17.37 -17.73 7.37
C GLY A 317 -16.09 -18.53 7.62
N LYS A 318 -15.89 -19.65 6.92
CA LYS A 318 -14.71 -20.52 7.09
C LYS A 318 -13.44 -19.84 6.59
N VAL A 319 -12.39 -19.88 7.40
CA VAL A 319 -11.06 -19.37 7.07
C VAL A 319 -10.06 -20.53 6.97
N VAL A 320 -9.19 -20.49 5.97
CA VAL A 320 -8.04 -21.38 5.80
C VAL A 320 -6.83 -20.52 5.48
N GLU A 321 -5.67 -20.85 6.04
CA GLU A 321 -4.45 -20.07 5.87
C GLU A 321 -3.27 -20.97 5.49
N TRP A 322 -2.38 -20.47 4.64
CA TRP A 322 -1.12 -21.10 4.24
C TRP A 322 0.03 -20.16 4.56
N GLN A 323 1.08 -20.70 5.17
CA GLN A 323 2.29 -19.93 5.35
C GLN A 323 2.91 -19.58 4.00
N SER A 324 3.27 -18.32 3.82
CA SER A 324 3.95 -17.85 2.62
C SER A 324 5.35 -18.47 2.49
N PRO A 325 5.86 -18.74 1.27
CA PRO A 325 7.09 -19.48 1.05
C PRO A 325 8.31 -18.99 1.83
N SER A 326 8.47 -17.68 1.98
CA SER A 326 9.60 -17.10 2.71
C SER A 326 9.39 -17.00 4.23
N GLY A 327 8.32 -17.63 4.75
CA GLY A 327 8.07 -17.78 6.18
C GLY A 327 7.42 -16.56 6.85
N PRO A 328 7.43 -16.51 8.21
CA PRO A 328 6.62 -15.56 8.97
C PRO A 328 7.06 -14.10 8.84
N LYS A 329 8.27 -13.83 8.37
CA LYS A 329 8.78 -12.48 8.11
C LYS A 329 8.71 -12.07 6.63
N SER A 330 7.99 -12.83 5.81
CA SER A 330 7.87 -12.58 4.37
C SER A 330 7.09 -11.31 4.02
N GLU A 331 6.25 -10.81 4.93
CA GLU A 331 5.40 -9.62 4.71
C GLU A 331 4.65 -9.68 3.37
N PRO A 332 3.75 -10.67 3.13
CA PRO A 332 2.96 -10.76 1.92
C PRO A 332 2.13 -9.48 1.75
N TYR A 333 2.14 -8.87 0.54
CA TYR A 333 1.53 -7.56 0.39
C TYR A 333 0.57 -7.46 -0.80
N GLY A 334 1.02 -6.89 -1.93
CA GLY A 334 0.18 -6.74 -3.11
C GLY A 334 -0.29 -8.10 -3.63
N ILE A 335 -1.59 -8.26 -3.88
CA ILE A 335 -2.20 -9.51 -4.36
C ILE A 335 -3.21 -9.25 -5.46
N SER A 336 -3.25 -10.13 -6.44
CA SER A 336 -4.29 -10.18 -7.49
C SER A 336 -4.64 -11.63 -7.80
N ALA A 337 -5.87 -11.85 -8.28
CA ALA A 337 -6.31 -13.11 -8.85
C ALA A 337 -6.25 -13.05 -10.39
N ILE A 338 -5.63 -14.03 -11.03
CA ILE A 338 -5.54 -14.16 -12.48
C ILE A 338 -6.02 -15.57 -12.84
N SER A 339 -7.20 -15.67 -13.47
CA SER A 339 -7.85 -16.96 -13.76
C SER A 339 -7.89 -17.89 -12.52
N ASP A 340 -8.32 -17.32 -11.39
CA ASP A 340 -8.42 -17.98 -10.07
C ASP A 340 -7.11 -18.46 -9.45
N ILE A 341 -5.98 -18.13 -10.04
CA ILE A 341 -4.66 -18.30 -9.45
C ILE A 341 -4.28 -17.01 -8.70
N LEU A 342 -3.79 -17.16 -7.48
CA LEU A 342 -3.35 -16.00 -6.68
C LEU A 342 -1.90 -15.64 -7.01
N TRP A 343 -1.69 -14.36 -7.27
CA TRP A 343 -0.36 -13.79 -7.48
C TRP A 343 -0.14 -12.67 -6.47
N TYR A 344 0.95 -12.73 -5.72
CA TYR A 344 1.25 -11.72 -4.71
C TYR A 344 2.76 -11.50 -4.54
N SER A 345 3.12 -10.44 -3.83
CA SER A 345 4.51 -10.11 -3.50
C SER A 345 4.83 -10.47 -2.05
N GLU A 346 6.05 -10.94 -1.78
CA GLU A 346 6.65 -10.95 -0.45
C GLU A 346 7.62 -9.77 -0.34
N SER A 347 7.29 -8.80 0.50
CA SER A 347 8.00 -7.52 0.62
C SER A 347 8.96 -7.44 1.81
N GLY A 348 8.91 -8.43 2.70
CA GLY A 348 9.80 -8.56 3.87
C GLY A 348 11.13 -9.25 3.58
N THR A 349 11.36 -9.71 2.36
CA THR A 349 12.56 -10.46 1.94
C THR A 349 13.53 -9.59 1.14
N THR A 350 14.77 -10.05 1.01
CA THR A 350 15.76 -9.43 0.11
C THR A 350 16.47 -10.53 -0.70
N PRO A 351 16.29 -10.56 -2.05
CA PRO A 351 15.34 -9.74 -2.82
C PRO A 351 13.87 -10.06 -2.50
N ASN A 352 12.95 -9.14 -2.82
CA ASN A 352 11.52 -9.44 -2.78
C ASN A 352 11.18 -10.52 -3.81
N THR A 353 10.07 -11.21 -3.59
CA THR A 353 9.60 -12.27 -4.50
C THR A 353 8.21 -11.97 -5.07
N VAL A 354 7.95 -12.52 -6.25
CA VAL A 354 6.62 -12.75 -6.78
C VAL A 354 6.25 -14.19 -6.48
N VAL A 355 5.08 -14.41 -5.90
CA VAL A 355 4.57 -15.72 -5.53
C VAL A 355 3.30 -16.01 -6.32
N ARG A 356 3.21 -17.21 -6.89
CA ARG A 356 2.01 -17.81 -7.46
C ARG A 356 1.51 -18.89 -6.52
N PHE A 357 0.22 -18.88 -6.22
CA PHE A 357 -0.46 -19.92 -5.46
C PHE A 357 -1.64 -20.47 -6.25
N ASP A 358 -1.70 -21.77 -6.41
CA ASP A 358 -2.80 -22.47 -7.07
C ASP A 358 -3.77 -23.04 -6.00
N PRO A 359 -4.98 -22.46 -5.86
CA PRO A 359 -5.93 -22.93 -4.85
C PRO A 359 -6.40 -24.37 -5.00
N LYS A 360 -6.38 -24.91 -6.22
CA LYS A 360 -6.84 -26.28 -6.50
C LYS A 360 -5.86 -27.33 -5.99
N THR A 361 -4.58 -27.02 -6.09
CA THR A 361 -3.49 -27.96 -5.70
C THR A 361 -2.80 -27.58 -4.39
N ALA A 362 -3.08 -26.39 -3.86
CA ALA A 362 -2.41 -25.74 -2.74
C ALA A 362 -0.88 -25.66 -2.94
N LYS A 363 -0.41 -25.52 -4.19
CA LYS A 363 1.01 -25.45 -4.52
C LYS A 363 1.45 -24.02 -4.79
N PHE A 364 2.67 -23.71 -4.32
CA PHE A 364 3.36 -22.46 -4.59
C PHE A 364 4.41 -22.62 -5.69
N GLN A 365 4.61 -21.52 -6.42
CA GLN A 365 5.82 -21.21 -7.18
C GLN A 365 6.24 -19.79 -6.84
N SER A 366 7.54 -19.49 -6.85
CA SER A 366 8.02 -18.16 -6.55
C SER A 366 9.29 -17.81 -7.29
N TRP A 367 9.47 -16.51 -7.56
CA TRP A 367 10.60 -15.96 -8.31
C TRP A 367 11.08 -14.70 -7.62
N THR A 368 12.39 -14.49 -7.61
CA THR A 368 12.96 -13.21 -7.15
C THR A 368 12.67 -12.09 -8.15
N ILE A 369 12.40 -10.90 -7.64
CA ILE A 369 12.25 -9.70 -8.46
C ILE A 369 13.65 -9.18 -8.79
N PRO A 370 14.04 -9.09 -10.08
CA PRO A 370 15.33 -8.53 -10.47
C PRO A 370 15.50 -7.10 -9.94
N GLY A 371 16.68 -6.77 -9.43
CA GLY A 371 16.90 -5.47 -8.76
C GLY A 371 16.32 -5.36 -7.36
N GLY A 372 15.75 -6.44 -6.81
CA GLY A 372 15.34 -6.54 -5.41
C GLY A 372 13.91 -6.16 -5.09
N GLY A 373 13.21 -5.43 -5.97
CA GLY A 373 11.83 -4.97 -5.73
C GLY A 373 11.69 -3.92 -4.63
N ASN A 374 12.18 -4.19 -3.49
CA ASN A 374 12.22 -3.40 -2.26
C ASN A 374 10.91 -2.66 -1.95
N ILE A 375 9.96 -3.43 -1.47
CA ILE A 375 8.57 -3.17 -1.15
C ILE A 375 7.66 -2.98 -2.39
N VAL A 376 6.95 -4.04 -2.74
CA VAL A 376 5.82 -4.03 -3.69
C VAL A 376 4.52 -3.94 -2.90
N ARG A 377 3.86 -2.78 -2.94
CA ARG A 377 2.71 -2.49 -2.05
C ARG A 377 1.37 -2.84 -2.63
N ASN A 378 1.25 -2.74 -3.94
CA ASN A 378 0.05 -3.10 -4.66
C ASN A 378 0.40 -3.69 -6.01
N THR A 379 -0.57 -4.29 -6.65
CA THR A 379 -0.44 -4.99 -7.93
C THR A 379 -1.63 -4.67 -8.81
N SER A 380 -1.46 -4.85 -10.12
CA SER A 380 -2.53 -4.73 -11.10
C SER A 380 -2.42 -5.85 -12.13
N VAL A 381 -3.48 -6.10 -12.86
CA VAL A 381 -3.54 -7.14 -13.90
C VAL A 381 -3.91 -6.49 -15.22
N THR A 382 -3.14 -6.78 -16.26
CA THR A 382 -3.45 -6.34 -17.62
C THR A 382 -4.64 -7.09 -18.21
N THR A 383 -5.28 -6.54 -19.22
CA THR A 383 -6.43 -7.18 -19.90
C THR A 383 -6.08 -8.55 -20.50
N ASP A 384 -4.81 -8.77 -20.82
CA ASP A 384 -4.26 -10.04 -21.32
C ASP A 384 -3.66 -10.93 -20.21
N GLY A 385 -3.94 -10.63 -18.94
CA GLY A 385 -3.63 -11.50 -17.80
C GLY A 385 -2.18 -11.47 -17.31
N ASN A 386 -1.41 -10.43 -17.64
CA ASN A 386 -0.09 -10.23 -17.07
C ASN A 386 -0.15 -9.46 -15.76
N PHE A 387 0.89 -9.59 -14.93
CA PHE A 387 0.93 -9.05 -13.57
C PHE A 387 1.84 -7.81 -13.52
N VAL A 388 1.37 -6.73 -12.92
CA VAL A 388 2.07 -5.43 -12.87
C VAL A 388 2.42 -5.08 -11.44
N LEU A 389 3.65 -4.65 -11.22
CA LEU A 389 4.21 -4.28 -9.93
C LEU A 389 4.75 -2.85 -9.96
N ALA A 390 4.63 -2.15 -8.83
CA ALA A 390 5.36 -0.91 -8.56
C ALA A 390 6.38 -1.16 -7.44
N ASN A 391 7.66 -0.97 -7.74
CA ASN A 391 8.78 -1.29 -6.86
C ASN A 391 9.29 0.01 -6.22
N SER A 392 8.89 0.25 -4.98
CA SER A 392 8.96 1.59 -4.37
C SER A 392 10.37 2.16 -4.19
N LEU A 393 11.28 1.44 -3.55
CA LEU A 393 12.60 1.98 -3.23
C LEU A 393 13.62 1.83 -4.36
N VAL A 394 13.40 0.88 -5.27
CA VAL A 394 14.22 0.76 -6.49
C VAL A 394 13.70 1.61 -7.64
N ASN A 395 12.60 2.32 -7.43
CA ASN A 395 12.08 3.37 -8.32
C ASN A 395 11.76 2.83 -9.73
N THR A 396 11.08 1.66 -9.81
CA THR A 396 10.75 0.99 -11.07
C THR A 396 9.30 0.51 -11.13
N VAL A 397 8.82 0.28 -12.36
CA VAL A 397 7.59 -0.47 -12.66
C VAL A 397 7.98 -1.77 -13.37
N THR A 398 7.33 -2.88 -13.03
CA THR A 398 7.62 -4.19 -13.60
C THR A 398 6.38 -4.80 -14.20
N LEU A 399 6.48 -5.33 -15.41
CA LEU A 399 5.51 -6.21 -16.02
C LEU A 399 6.03 -7.64 -15.96
N VAL A 400 5.28 -8.51 -15.30
CA VAL A 400 5.51 -9.94 -15.24
C VAL A 400 4.66 -10.61 -16.31
N SER A 401 5.29 -11.07 -17.38
CA SER A 401 4.62 -11.80 -18.46
C SER A 401 4.38 -13.24 -18.07
N ILE A 402 3.13 -13.63 -18.09
CA ILE A 402 2.65 -14.96 -17.70
C ILE A 402 2.26 -15.71 -18.98
N PRO A 403 2.97 -16.81 -19.37
CA PRO A 403 2.57 -17.65 -20.49
C PRO A 403 1.17 -18.23 -20.29
N ARG A 404 0.40 -18.30 -21.40
CA ARG A 404 -0.95 -18.90 -21.44
C ARG A 404 -0.86 -20.39 -21.67
#